data_d00d6a514647c1dd75fdb317a913072a
#
_entry.id   d00d6a514647c1dd75fdb317a913072a
#
_cell.length_a   1.000
_cell.length_b   1.000
_cell.length_c   1.000
_cell.angle_alpha   90.00
_cell.angle_beta   90.00
_cell.angle_gamma   90.00
#
_symmetry.space_group_name_H-M   'P 1'
#
loop_
_entity.id
_entity.type
_entity.pdbx_description
1 polymer ?
#
loop_
_entity_poly.entity_id
_entity_poly.type
_entity_poly.pdbx_seq_one_letter_code
_entity_poly.pdbx_strand_id
1 'polypeptide(L)'
;EYDLTETFKELLDPEQFTEESHQFFLNAFAQSFNVHEEKMKEAMMKHDGSCPKCKEATLIREGQNIPFETFLGFNGDKVPDIDLNFSGVYQPVAHRFTKEMFGEAYVFRAGTITTVAEKTAFAFVDKYFKNHEVLISSAEVDRLSKKVQGAKDSTGKHPGGILVVPNYMEMTDFSPYQYPANDTDNEFMTSHFDFHSIHDNILKLDILGHDAPTLLRYLQEYTEVDPKTVPPADRKVLKLFANAVEAIGVKPSDFFAKTGTLGMPEMGTRVVQDVISETSPTGFGDLITLSGLTHGTNVYYNNAQNLIKDGVATIREVIGCRDDIMRYLISKGMDKSLSFKIMESVRKGKGLTEEWEEVMVKFDVPEWYIWSCKQIEYMFPRAHAAAYVLDATRTGYYKVHHPIEYYAAIFSSRFSDIDIMEFMGTADDTRRRMEEIDGEISDKMKAKEVNAANKLKKTKSALNIALE
;
A
#
# COMPACT_ATOMS: atom_id res chain seq x y z
N GLU A 1 -25.81 24.01 0.43
CA GLU A 1 -26.25 22.78 -0.26
C GLU A 1 -26.71 23.17 -1.65
N TYR A 2 -25.88 22.95 -2.65
CA TYR A 2 -26.31 22.96 -4.05
C TYR A 2 -26.64 21.54 -4.42
N ASP A 3 -27.92 21.29 -4.74
CA ASP A 3 -28.35 20.00 -5.26
C ASP A 3 -27.89 19.87 -6.72
N LEU A 4 -26.74 19.24 -6.89
CA LEU A 4 -26.15 18.93 -8.21
C LEU A 4 -26.89 17.80 -8.93
N THR A 5 -27.87 17.15 -8.29
CA THR A 5 -28.53 15.93 -8.79
C THR A 5 -29.46 16.23 -9.97
N GLU A 6 -30.12 17.38 -9.99
CA GLU A 6 -30.99 17.74 -11.13
C GLU A 6 -30.19 18.20 -12.34
N THR A 7 -29.10 18.97 -12.12
CA THR A 7 -28.22 19.43 -13.22
C THR A 7 -27.50 18.25 -13.89
N PHE A 8 -27.16 17.20 -13.13
CA PHE A 8 -26.54 15.99 -13.69
C PHE A 8 -27.54 15.11 -14.46
N LYS A 9 -28.83 15.11 -14.12
CA LYS A 9 -29.83 14.32 -14.82
C LYS A 9 -30.15 14.87 -16.22
N GLU A 10 -30.14 16.18 -16.40
CA GLU A 10 -30.33 16.83 -17.70
C GLU A 10 -29.11 16.69 -18.63
N LEU A 11 -27.93 16.52 -18.08
CA LEU A 11 -26.66 16.42 -18.83
C LEU A 11 -26.27 14.98 -19.23
N LEU A 12 -27.01 13.98 -18.78
CA LEU A 12 -26.70 12.56 -19.01
C LEU A 12 -27.60 11.89 -20.08
N ASP A 13 -28.23 12.66 -20.97
CA ASP A 13 -28.92 12.09 -22.14
C ASP A 13 -27.89 11.65 -23.20
N PRO A 14 -27.66 10.32 -23.39
CA PRO A 14 -26.62 9.80 -24.28
C PRO A 14 -26.78 10.17 -25.74
N GLU A 15 -27.97 10.60 -26.17
CA GLU A 15 -28.30 10.93 -27.58
C GLU A 15 -27.89 12.38 -27.96
N GLN A 16 -27.49 13.20 -26.99
CA GLN A 16 -27.16 14.61 -27.24
C GLN A 16 -25.66 14.93 -27.05
N PHE A 17 -24.80 13.95 -26.85
CA PHE A 17 -23.37 14.16 -26.67
C PHE A 17 -22.66 14.42 -28.01
N THR A 18 -22.42 15.70 -28.29
CA THR A 18 -21.49 16.13 -29.35
C THR A 18 -20.13 16.49 -28.74
N GLU A 19 -19.07 16.52 -29.58
CA GLU A 19 -17.71 16.90 -29.15
C GLU A 19 -17.65 18.33 -28.56
N GLU A 20 -18.50 19.22 -29.06
CA GLU A 20 -18.67 20.59 -28.52
C GLU A 20 -19.32 20.61 -27.13
N SER A 21 -20.32 19.75 -26.89
CA SER A 21 -20.95 19.64 -25.57
C SER A 21 -20.01 19.02 -24.53
N HIS A 22 -19.14 18.11 -24.93
CA HIS A 22 -18.10 17.53 -24.08
C HIS A 22 -17.07 18.60 -23.66
N GLN A 23 -16.61 19.44 -24.59
CA GLN A 23 -15.67 20.52 -24.29
C GLN A 23 -16.31 21.62 -23.42
N PHE A 24 -17.58 21.93 -23.66
CA PHE A 24 -18.35 22.84 -22.82
C PHE A 24 -18.51 22.32 -21.40
N PHE A 25 -18.79 21.01 -21.24
CA PHE A 25 -18.88 20.33 -19.95
C PHE A 25 -17.54 20.36 -19.19
N LEU A 26 -16.41 20.05 -19.85
CA LEU A 26 -15.08 20.10 -19.26
C LEU A 26 -14.72 21.53 -18.81
N ASN A 27 -15.07 22.54 -19.61
CA ASN A 27 -14.81 23.93 -19.26
C ASN A 27 -15.72 24.43 -18.12
N ALA A 28 -17.01 24.05 -18.11
CA ALA A 28 -17.93 24.40 -17.04
C ALA A 28 -17.56 23.69 -15.73
N PHE A 29 -17.13 22.42 -15.81
CA PHE A 29 -16.65 21.66 -14.66
C PHE A 29 -15.35 22.26 -14.09
N ALA A 30 -14.39 22.59 -14.94
CA ALA A 30 -13.15 23.24 -14.53
C ALA A 30 -13.39 24.63 -13.91
N GLN A 31 -14.30 25.43 -14.50
CA GLN A 31 -14.70 26.73 -13.95
C GLN A 31 -15.46 26.59 -12.63
N SER A 32 -16.36 25.61 -12.50
CA SER A 32 -17.08 25.33 -11.25
C SER A 32 -16.13 24.90 -10.15
N PHE A 33 -15.10 24.10 -10.46
CA PHE A 33 -14.06 23.70 -9.50
C PHE A 33 -13.19 24.88 -9.08
N ASN A 34 -12.76 25.73 -10.00
CA ASN A 34 -11.97 26.92 -9.69
C ASN A 34 -12.77 27.95 -8.87
N VAL A 35 -14.02 28.20 -9.23
CA VAL A 35 -14.92 29.10 -8.48
C VAL A 35 -15.24 28.53 -7.10
N HIS A 36 -15.36 27.22 -6.95
CA HIS A 36 -15.60 26.58 -5.66
C HIS A 36 -14.34 26.63 -4.79
N GLU A 37 -13.16 26.41 -5.37
CA GLU A 37 -11.88 26.49 -4.66
C GLU A 37 -11.57 27.92 -4.20
N GLU A 38 -11.78 28.93 -5.03
CA GLU A 38 -11.59 30.34 -4.66
C GLU A 38 -12.58 30.79 -3.59
N LYS A 39 -13.88 30.45 -3.73
CA LYS A 39 -14.89 30.74 -2.70
C LYS A 39 -14.63 29.99 -1.40
N MET A 40 -14.16 28.75 -1.45
CA MET A 40 -13.71 28.04 -0.26
C MET A 40 -12.49 28.68 0.38
N LYS A 41 -11.48 29.07 -0.41
CA LYS A 41 -10.31 29.82 0.10
C LYS A 41 -10.70 31.13 0.74
N GLU A 42 -11.61 31.89 0.12
CA GLU A 42 -12.12 33.14 0.66
C GLU A 42 -12.96 32.95 1.92
N ALA A 43 -13.80 31.92 1.97
CA ALA A 43 -14.57 31.54 3.16
C ALA A 43 -13.66 31.06 4.31
N MET A 44 -12.57 30.35 3.98
CA MET A 44 -11.57 29.89 4.96
C MET A 44 -10.69 31.04 5.49
N MET A 45 -10.46 32.10 4.72
CA MET A 45 -9.76 33.30 5.19
C MET A 45 -10.66 34.20 6.07
N LYS A 46 -11.97 34.15 5.87
CA LYS A 46 -12.95 34.96 6.62
C LYS A 46 -13.43 34.32 7.91
N HIS A 47 -13.28 32.99 8.05
CA HIS A 47 -13.72 32.25 9.22
C HIS A 47 -12.56 31.42 9.78
N ASP A 48 -12.39 31.47 11.07
CA ASP A 48 -11.43 30.67 11.86
C ASP A 48 -11.69 29.15 11.84
N GLY A 49 -12.54 28.68 10.93
CA GLY A 49 -12.97 27.29 10.83
C GLY A 49 -13.99 26.85 11.88
N SER A 50 -14.48 27.79 12.69
CA SER A 50 -15.51 27.51 13.71
C SER A 50 -16.90 27.83 13.19
N CYS A 51 -17.89 27.07 13.68
CA CYS A 51 -19.29 27.36 13.42
C CYS A 51 -19.66 28.70 14.08
N PRO A 52 -20.24 29.68 13.33
CA PRO A 52 -20.63 30.95 13.93
C PRO A 52 -21.69 30.78 15.04
N LYS A 53 -22.43 29.67 15.04
CA LYS A 53 -23.51 29.39 15.98
C LYS A 53 -23.06 28.63 17.23
N CYS A 54 -22.34 27.51 17.08
CA CYS A 54 -21.91 26.68 18.23
C CYS A 54 -20.41 26.86 18.57
N LYS A 55 -19.65 27.59 17.76
CA LYS A 55 -18.20 27.82 17.93
C LYS A 55 -17.33 26.56 17.81
N GLU A 56 -17.91 25.44 17.45
CA GLU A 56 -17.16 24.22 17.18
C GLU A 56 -16.54 24.27 15.76
N ALA A 57 -15.42 23.55 15.56
CA ALA A 57 -14.80 23.44 14.26
C ALA A 57 -15.75 22.73 13.27
N THR A 58 -16.13 23.42 12.21
CA THR A 58 -17.04 22.91 11.17
C THR A 58 -16.31 22.42 9.93
N LEU A 59 -15.02 22.73 9.78
CA LEU A 59 -14.21 22.35 8.66
C LEU A 59 -12.89 21.76 9.17
N ILE A 60 -12.65 20.50 8.85
CA ILE A 60 -11.37 19.84 9.09
C ILE A 60 -10.68 19.70 7.72
N ARG A 61 -9.47 20.26 7.61
CA ARG A 61 -8.63 20.12 6.43
C ARG A 61 -7.46 19.22 6.77
N GLU A 62 -7.56 17.97 6.33
CA GLU A 62 -6.59 16.93 6.61
C GLU A 62 -6.20 16.21 5.32
N GLY A 63 -4.95 15.73 5.26
CA GLY A 63 -4.44 14.97 4.15
C GLY A 63 -3.29 15.65 3.41
N GLN A 64 -2.98 15.12 2.25
CA GLN A 64 -1.87 15.58 1.40
C GLN A 64 -2.30 15.56 -0.07
N ASN A 65 -1.83 16.53 -0.86
CA ASN A 65 -2.08 16.52 -2.30
C ASN A 65 -1.31 15.40 -2.98
N ILE A 66 -1.99 14.72 -3.91
CA ILE A 66 -1.41 13.68 -4.75
C ILE A 66 -1.29 14.24 -6.17
N PRO A 67 -0.09 14.63 -6.63
CA PRO A 67 0.09 15.19 -7.96
C PRO A 67 -0.20 14.13 -9.03
N PHE A 68 -1.00 14.48 -10.02
CA PHE A 68 -1.35 13.56 -11.10
C PHE A 68 -0.14 13.20 -11.97
N GLU A 69 0.81 14.11 -12.05
CA GLU A 69 2.05 13.96 -12.80
C GLU A 69 2.94 12.81 -12.27
N THR A 70 2.79 12.39 -11.02
CA THR A 70 3.53 11.23 -10.50
C THR A 70 3.10 9.91 -11.16
N PHE A 71 1.89 9.86 -11.75
CA PHE A 71 1.37 8.69 -12.44
C PHE A 71 1.67 8.69 -13.93
N LEU A 72 1.56 9.83 -14.58
CA LEU A 72 1.66 9.95 -16.04
C LEU A 72 2.93 10.64 -16.54
N GLY A 73 3.73 11.21 -15.64
CA GLY A 73 4.76 12.17 -16.02
C GLY A 73 4.15 13.52 -16.45
N PHE A 74 4.99 14.50 -16.77
CA PHE A 74 4.53 15.82 -17.22
C PHE A 74 4.08 15.84 -18.69
N ASN A 75 4.49 14.85 -19.48
CA ASN A 75 4.22 14.77 -20.92
C ASN A 75 3.37 13.53 -21.29
N GLY A 76 2.79 12.83 -20.32
CA GLY A 76 2.06 11.61 -20.57
C GLY A 76 2.93 10.43 -21.06
N ASP A 77 4.21 10.45 -20.69
CA ASP A 77 5.24 9.50 -21.12
C ASP A 77 5.36 8.28 -20.19
N LYS A 78 4.44 8.14 -19.24
CA LYS A 78 4.40 7.00 -18.31
C LYS A 78 3.00 6.37 -18.30
N VAL A 79 2.97 5.03 -18.37
CA VAL A 79 1.74 4.26 -18.14
C VAL A 79 1.46 4.23 -16.63
N PRO A 80 0.23 4.52 -16.19
CA PRO A 80 -0.11 4.49 -14.77
C PRO A 80 -0.18 3.05 -14.24
N ASP A 81 0.29 2.84 -13.01
CA ASP A 81 -0.02 1.65 -12.23
C ASP A 81 -1.44 1.80 -11.66
N ILE A 82 -2.31 0.83 -11.90
CA ILE A 82 -3.70 0.83 -11.43
C ILE A 82 -3.89 -0.36 -10.48
N ASP A 83 -3.92 -0.05 -9.18
CA ASP A 83 -4.18 -1.03 -8.11
C ASP A 83 -5.64 -0.95 -7.68
N LEU A 84 -6.35 -2.07 -7.77
CA LEU A 84 -7.74 -2.21 -7.37
C LEU A 84 -7.86 -3.24 -6.25
N ASN A 85 -8.12 -2.77 -5.03
CA ASN A 85 -8.21 -3.62 -3.85
C ASN A 85 -9.63 -4.17 -3.68
N PHE A 86 -9.75 -5.48 -3.76
CA PHE A 86 -10.99 -6.22 -3.53
C PHE A 86 -10.87 -7.12 -2.30
N SER A 87 -12.00 -7.53 -1.74
CA SER A 87 -12.03 -8.66 -0.82
C SER A 87 -11.38 -9.88 -1.46
N GLY A 88 -10.47 -10.56 -0.74
CA GLY A 88 -9.81 -11.76 -1.24
C GLY A 88 -10.79 -12.85 -1.70
N VAL A 89 -11.94 -12.96 -1.04
CA VAL A 89 -13.03 -13.88 -1.41
C VAL A 89 -13.70 -13.46 -2.73
N TYR A 90 -13.79 -12.16 -3.00
CA TYR A 90 -14.46 -11.62 -4.19
C TYR A 90 -13.53 -11.41 -5.38
N GLN A 91 -12.21 -11.43 -5.18
CA GLN A 91 -11.21 -11.20 -6.23
C GLN A 91 -11.42 -12.07 -7.49
N PRO A 92 -11.71 -13.40 -7.40
CA PRO A 92 -11.98 -14.21 -8.59
C PRO A 92 -13.19 -13.73 -9.40
N VAL A 93 -14.22 -13.19 -8.74
CA VAL A 93 -15.39 -12.62 -9.40
C VAL A 93 -15.01 -11.33 -10.15
N ALA A 94 -14.22 -10.45 -9.49
CA ALA A 94 -13.72 -9.24 -10.11
C ALA A 94 -12.85 -9.55 -11.35
N HIS A 95 -12.00 -10.59 -11.29
CA HIS A 95 -11.23 -11.04 -12.46
C HIS A 95 -12.16 -11.47 -13.61
N ARG A 96 -13.20 -12.28 -13.34
CA ARG A 96 -14.14 -12.67 -14.40
C ARG A 96 -14.90 -11.49 -15.01
N PHE A 97 -15.28 -10.54 -14.16
CA PHE A 97 -15.97 -9.34 -14.61
C PHE A 97 -15.17 -8.51 -15.60
N THR A 98 -13.82 -8.54 -15.55
CA THR A 98 -13.00 -7.86 -16.59
C THR A 98 -13.22 -8.45 -17.98
N LYS A 99 -13.46 -9.77 -18.10
CA LYS A 99 -13.82 -10.38 -19.39
C LYS A 99 -15.18 -9.94 -19.90
N GLU A 100 -16.14 -9.74 -19.00
CA GLU A 100 -17.45 -9.21 -19.34
C GLU A 100 -17.38 -7.75 -19.81
N MET A 101 -16.52 -6.93 -19.14
CA MET A 101 -16.35 -5.52 -19.48
C MET A 101 -15.61 -5.29 -20.79
N PHE A 102 -14.49 -5.99 -20.99
CA PHE A 102 -13.56 -5.71 -22.09
C PHE A 102 -13.66 -6.73 -23.24
N GLY A 103 -14.36 -7.85 -23.04
CA GLY A 103 -14.45 -8.95 -23.97
C GLY A 103 -13.41 -10.06 -23.69
N GLU A 104 -13.84 -11.31 -23.82
CA GLU A 104 -13.02 -12.47 -23.47
C GLU A 104 -11.73 -12.58 -24.27
N ALA A 105 -11.75 -12.18 -25.54
CA ALA A 105 -10.61 -12.21 -26.44
C ALA A 105 -9.51 -11.17 -26.09
N TYR A 106 -9.83 -10.17 -25.26
CA TYR A 106 -8.96 -9.04 -24.96
C TYR A 106 -8.40 -9.05 -23.54
N VAL A 107 -8.74 -10.07 -22.73
CA VAL A 107 -8.37 -10.11 -21.31
C VAL A 107 -7.51 -11.33 -21.01
N PHE A 108 -6.29 -11.09 -20.53
CA PHE A 108 -5.30 -12.11 -20.19
C PHE A 108 -4.76 -11.87 -18.78
N ARG A 109 -4.20 -12.92 -18.17
CA ARG A 109 -3.41 -12.75 -16.93
C ARG A 109 -1.99 -12.31 -17.30
N ALA A 110 -1.42 -11.45 -16.47
CA ALA A 110 0.00 -11.15 -16.57
C ALA A 110 0.83 -12.40 -16.26
N GLY A 111 1.74 -12.76 -17.13
CA GLY A 111 2.68 -13.86 -16.93
C GLY A 111 3.82 -13.46 -15.99
N THR A 112 4.34 -14.44 -15.25
CA THR A 112 5.54 -14.32 -14.45
C THR A 112 6.55 -15.38 -14.81
N ILE A 113 7.84 -15.04 -14.74
CA ILE A 113 8.93 -15.99 -14.92
C ILE A 113 9.69 -16.10 -13.60
N THR A 114 9.65 -17.28 -13.00
CA THR A 114 10.44 -17.57 -11.81
C THR A 114 11.83 -18.01 -12.25
N THR A 115 12.86 -17.46 -11.63
CA THR A 115 14.25 -17.82 -11.86
C THR A 115 14.85 -18.49 -10.63
N VAL A 116 15.90 -19.27 -10.84
CA VAL A 116 16.63 -19.94 -9.76
C VAL A 116 17.28 -18.91 -8.85
N ALA A 117 16.82 -18.83 -7.60
CA ALA A 117 17.36 -17.95 -6.58
C ALA A 117 18.74 -18.46 -6.08
N GLU A 118 19.56 -17.58 -5.50
CA GLU A 118 20.92 -17.88 -5.02
C GLU A 118 20.97 -19.13 -4.13
N LYS A 119 20.14 -19.20 -3.08
CA LYS A 119 20.11 -20.35 -2.16
C LYS A 119 19.70 -21.64 -2.84
N THR A 120 18.79 -21.58 -3.80
CA THR A 120 18.34 -22.73 -4.60
C THR A 120 19.45 -23.17 -5.55
N ALA A 121 20.13 -22.24 -6.21
CA ALA A 121 21.28 -22.51 -7.06
C ALA A 121 22.39 -23.23 -6.27
N PHE A 122 22.71 -22.72 -5.07
CA PHE A 122 23.68 -23.38 -4.18
C PHE A 122 23.25 -24.82 -3.83
N ALA A 123 22.01 -25.01 -3.44
CA ALA A 123 21.49 -26.33 -3.09
C ALA A 123 21.52 -27.29 -4.30
N PHE A 124 21.24 -26.82 -5.52
CA PHE A 124 21.29 -27.65 -6.72
C PHE A 124 22.72 -28.12 -7.02
N VAL A 125 23.68 -27.21 -6.96
CA VAL A 125 25.09 -27.54 -7.21
C VAL A 125 25.62 -28.48 -6.13
N ASP A 126 25.41 -28.19 -4.85
CA ASP A 126 25.86 -29.02 -3.74
C ASP A 126 25.26 -30.43 -3.83
N LYS A 127 23.93 -30.53 -4.09
CA LYS A 127 23.24 -31.80 -4.27
C LYS A 127 23.77 -32.58 -5.48
N TYR A 128 24.07 -31.91 -6.60
CA TYR A 128 24.62 -32.56 -7.78
C TYR A 128 25.94 -33.26 -7.45
N PHE A 129 26.89 -32.58 -6.83
CA PHE A 129 28.21 -33.14 -6.50
C PHE A 129 28.11 -34.23 -5.43
N LYS A 130 27.24 -34.07 -4.44
CA LYS A 130 26.95 -35.12 -3.44
C LYS A 130 26.40 -36.40 -4.07
N ASN A 131 25.44 -36.27 -5.00
CA ASN A 131 24.85 -37.40 -5.69
C ASN A 131 25.85 -38.15 -6.60
N HIS A 132 26.90 -37.47 -7.04
CA HIS A 132 27.98 -38.06 -7.89
C HIS A 132 29.22 -38.42 -7.06
N GLU A 133 29.13 -38.33 -5.73
CA GLU A 133 30.22 -38.68 -4.79
C GLU A 133 31.53 -37.88 -5.08
N VAL A 134 31.41 -36.68 -5.63
CA VAL A 134 32.55 -35.80 -5.92
C VAL A 134 32.75 -34.81 -4.78
N LEU A 135 33.93 -34.85 -4.17
CA LEU A 135 34.31 -33.88 -3.15
C LEU A 135 34.62 -32.54 -3.83
N ILE A 136 33.94 -31.50 -3.40
CA ILE A 136 34.11 -30.13 -3.90
C ILE A 136 34.15 -29.16 -2.72
N SER A 137 34.92 -28.10 -2.82
CA SER A 137 34.96 -27.06 -1.80
C SER A 137 33.72 -26.17 -1.83
N SER A 138 33.33 -25.62 -0.68
CA SER A 138 32.20 -24.69 -0.59
C SER A 138 32.40 -23.46 -1.48
N ALA A 139 33.62 -22.97 -1.64
CA ALA A 139 33.94 -21.85 -2.52
C ALA A 139 33.68 -22.18 -4.00
N GLU A 140 33.96 -23.42 -4.42
CA GLU A 140 33.70 -23.86 -5.79
C GLU A 140 32.19 -24.11 -6.02
N VAL A 141 31.46 -24.60 -4.99
CA VAL A 141 29.98 -24.67 -5.02
C VAL A 141 29.41 -23.26 -5.21
N ASP A 142 29.88 -22.27 -4.46
CA ASP A 142 29.45 -20.88 -4.59
C ASP A 142 29.72 -20.31 -5.99
N ARG A 143 30.93 -20.53 -6.51
CA ARG A 143 31.31 -20.07 -7.86
C ARG A 143 30.44 -20.66 -8.95
N LEU A 144 30.12 -21.95 -8.87
CA LEU A 144 29.25 -22.63 -9.83
C LEU A 144 27.79 -22.22 -9.67
N SER A 145 27.33 -21.99 -8.43
CA SER A 145 25.96 -21.52 -8.12
C SER A 145 25.67 -20.19 -8.78
N LYS A 146 26.62 -19.26 -8.84
CA LYS A 146 26.46 -17.98 -9.55
C LYS A 146 26.20 -18.12 -11.05
N LYS A 147 26.59 -19.25 -11.67
CA LYS A 147 26.29 -19.56 -13.07
C LYS A 147 24.89 -20.14 -13.28
N VAL A 148 24.31 -20.74 -12.24
CA VAL A 148 22.98 -21.34 -12.25
C VAL A 148 21.94 -20.31 -11.80
N GLN A 149 22.32 -19.38 -10.96
CA GLN A 149 21.47 -18.29 -10.47
C GLN A 149 20.90 -17.49 -11.65
N GLY A 150 19.62 -17.17 -11.60
CA GLY A 150 18.93 -16.41 -12.65
C GLY A 150 18.48 -17.23 -13.85
N ALA A 151 18.85 -18.53 -13.94
CA ALA A 151 18.28 -19.40 -14.95
C ALA A 151 16.76 -19.52 -14.79
N LYS A 152 16.02 -19.54 -15.92
CA LYS A 152 14.56 -19.72 -15.90
C LYS A 152 14.22 -21.07 -15.29
N ASP A 153 13.35 -21.07 -14.30
CA ASP A 153 12.88 -22.27 -13.60
C ASP A 153 11.47 -22.64 -14.04
N SER A 154 10.53 -21.72 -13.87
CA SER A 154 9.11 -21.96 -14.20
C SER A 154 8.41 -20.70 -14.70
N THR A 155 7.24 -20.90 -15.31
CA THR A 155 6.32 -19.82 -15.68
C THR A 155 5.07 -19.93 -14.82
N GLY A 156 4.51 -18.78 -14.46
CA GLY A 156 3.32 -18.69 -13.64
C GLY A 156 2.43 -17.53 -14.06
N LYS A 157 1.38 -17.30 -13.30
CA LYS A 157 0.50 -16.15 -13.42
C LYS A 157 0.73 -15.16 -12.28
N HIS A 158 0.73 -13.88 -12.59
CA HIS A 158 0.73 -12.83 -11.57
C HIS A 158 -0.56 -12.93 -10.74
N PRO A 159 -0.52 -12.85 -9.40
CA PRO A 159 -1.69 -13.10 -8.55
C PRO A 159 -2.84 -12.10 -8.77
N GLY A 160 -2.54 -10.85 -9.10
CA GLY A 160 -3.52 -9.78 -9.32
C GLY A 160 -3.57 -9.23 -10.75
N GLY A 161 -2.51 -9.38 -11.53
CA GLY A 161 -2.34 -8.70 -12.81
C GLY A 161 -3.25 -9.21 -13.92
N ILE A 162 -4.07 -8.31 -14.45
CA ILE A 162 -4.91 -8.49 -15.65
C ILE A 162 -4.37 -7.58 -16.74
N LEU A 163 -4.09 -8.14 -17.91
CA LEU A 163 -3.72 -7.41 -19.11
C LEU A 163 -4.96 -7.15 -19.95
N VAL A 164 -5.14 -5.92 -20.40
CA VAL A 164 -6.24 -5.51 -21.27
C VAL A 164 -5.67 -5.09 -22.61
N VAL A 165 -5.97 -5.89 -23.64
CA VAL A 165 -5.53 -5.65 -25.03
C VAL A 165 -6.51 -4.66 -25.67
N PRO A 166 -6.04 -3.61 -26.37
CA PRO A 166 -6.92 -2.73 -27.15
C PRO A 166 -7.72 -3.51 -28.20
N ASN A 167 -8.97 -3.14 -28.44
CA ASN A 167 -9.87 -3.87 -29.33
C ASN A 167 -9.49 -3.87 -30.82
N TYR A 168 -8.50 -3.08 -31.22
CA TYR A 168 -7.91 -3.02 -32.57
C TYR A 168 -6.57 -3.77 -32.68
N MET A 169 -6.14 -4.49 -31.62
CA MET A 169 -4.92 -5.26 -31.54
C MET A 169 -5.21 -6.67 -31.04
N GLU A 170 -4.23 -7.56 -31.17
CA GLU A 170 -4.25 -8.92 -30.64
C GLU A 170 -3.18 -9.10 -29.56
N MET A 171 -3.38 -10.07 -28.63
CA MET A 171 -2.37 -10.38 -27.61
C MET A 171 -1.02 -10.75 -28.22
N THR A 172 -1.01 -11.35 -29.40
CA THR A 172 0.20 -11.73 -30.14
C THR A 172 1.04 -10.55 -30.61
N ASP A 173 0.49 -9.34 -30.68
CA ASP A 173 1.26 -8.12 -30.96
C ASP A 173 2.19 -7.74 -29.79
N PHE A 174 1.87 -8.21 -28.58
CA PHE A 174 2.62 -7.91 -27.35
C PHE A 174 3.43 -9.11 -26.86
N SER A 175 2.84 -10.30 -26.86
CA SER A 175 3.43 -11.53 -26.33
C SER A 175 2.71 -12.76 -26.89
N PRO A 176 3.41 -13.86 -27.14
CA PRO A 176 2.75 -15.16 -27.16
C PRO A 176 1.98 -15.38 -25.86
N TYR A 177 0.94 -16.18 -25.89
CA TYR A 177 0.16 -16.51 -24.69
C TYR A 177 0.06 -18.02 -24.49
N GLN A 178 -0.18 -18.44 -23.26
CA GLN A 178 -0.19 -19.85 -22.89
C GLN A 178 -1.14 -20.10 -21.71
N TYR A 179 -1.50 -21.35 -21.49
CA TYR A 179 -2.11 -21.76 -20.24
C TYR A 179 -1.08 -21.76 -19.11
N PRO A 180 -1.37 -21.14 -17.94
CA PRO A 180 -0.45 -21.11 -16.81
C PRO A 180 -0.14 -22.52 -16.32
N ALA A 181 1.14 -22.85 -16.11
CA ALA A 181 1.60 -24.17 -15.70
C ALA A 181 1.09 -25.35 -16.58
N ASN A 182 0.77 -25.09 -17.87
CA ASN A 182 0.16 -26.04 -18.80
C ASN A 182 -1.22 -26.58 -18.36
N ASP A 183 -1.91 -25.89 -17.48
CA ASP A 183 -3.26 -26.22 -17.01
C ASP A 183 -4.30 -25.69 -17.99
N THR A 184 -4.78 -26.56 -18.88
CA THR A 184 -5.77 -26.24 -19.92
C THR A 184 -7.17 -25.97 -19.37
N ASP A 185 -7.44 -26.33 -18.12
CA ASP A 185 -8.71 -26.07 -17.44
C ASP A 185 -8.75 -24.68 -16.80
N ASN A 186 -7.63 -23.91 -16.90
CA ASN A 186 -7.58 -22.58 -16.36
C ASN A 186 -8.45 -21.62 -17.19
N GLU A 187 -9.29 -20.87 -16.52
CA GLU A 187 -10.22 -19.90 -17.15
C GLU A 187 -9.49 -18.76 -17.90
N PHE A 188 -8.25 -18.45 -17.51
CA PHE A 188 -7.46 -17.37 -18.08
C PHE A 188 -6.16 -17.88 -18.67
N MET A 189 -5.87 -17.48 -19.89
CA MET A 189 -4.53 -17.59 -20.46
C MET A 189 -3.62 -16.48 -19.92
N THR A 190 -2.31 -16.71 -19.92
CA THR A 190 -1.29 -15.76 -19.49
C THR A 190 -0.42 -15.31 -20.65
N SER A 191 0.16 -14.10 -20.57
CA SER A 191 1.29 -13.76 -21.41
C SER A 191 2.43 -14.75 -21.17
N HIS A 192 3.13 -15.12 -22.26
CA HIS A 192 4.33 -15.96 -22.14
C HIS A 192 5.52 -15.15 -21.64
N PHE A 193 5.63 -13.90 -22.09
CA PHE A 193 6.64 -12.99 -21.57
C PHE A 193 6.28 -12.57 -20.15
N ASP A 194 7.32 -12.41 -19.33
CA ASP A 194 7.16 -11.77 -18.02
C ASP A 194 6.63 -10.34 -18.22
N PHE A 195 5.68 -9.96 -17.38
CA PHE A 195 5.04 -8.64 -17.50
C PHE A 195 6.05 -7.49 -17.48
N HIS A 196 7.13 -7.58 -16.71
CA HIS A 196 8.16 -6.55 -16.67
C HIS A 196 8.84 -6.27 -18.02
N SER A 197 8.77 -7.21 -18.95
CA SER A 197 9.31 -7.05 -20.30
C SER A 197 8.37 -6.34 -21.28
N ILE A 198 7.09 -6.21 -20.95
CA ILE A 198 6.04 -5.64 -21.82
C ILE A 198 5.22 -4.52 -21.15
N HIS A 199 5.55 -4.15 -19.91
CA HIS A 199 4.76 -3.22 -19.09
C HIS A 199 4.63 -1.81 -19.68
N ASP A 200 5.56 -1.39 -20.52
CA ASP A 200 5.51 -0.07 -21.16
C ASP A 200 4.57 -0.04 -22.38
N ASN A 201 4.11 -1.20 -22.86
CA ASN A 201 3.38 -1.34 -24.12
C ASN A 201 1.90 -1.73 -23.92
N ILE A 202 1.54 -2.29 -22.77
CA ILE A 202 0.19 -2.81 -22.52
C ILE A 202 -0.29 -2.43 -21.12
N LEU A 203 -1.57 -2.05 -21.02
CA LEU A 203 -2.20 -1.71 -19.74
C LEU A 203 -2.35 -2.96 -18.87
N LYS A 204 -1.88 -2.86 -17.62
CA LYS A 204 -2.13 -3.83 -16.57
C LYS A 204 -3.06 -3.23 -15.51
N LEU A 205 -4.07 -3.99 -15.13
CA LEU A 205 -4.88 -3.73 -13.94
C LEU A 205 -4.45 -4.72 -12.87
N ASP A 206 -3.99 -4.24 -11.71
CA ASP A 206 -3.71 -5.08 -10.57
C ASP A 206 -4.96 -5.20 -9.70
N ILE A 207 -5.70 -6.29 -9.89
CA ILE A 207 -6.87 -6.63 -9.09
C ILE A 207 -6.40 -7.49 -7.94
N LEU A 208 -6.20 -6.85 -6.79
CA LEU A 208 -5.59 -7.44 -5.61
C LEU A 208 -6.65 -7.90 -4.62
N GLY A 209 -6.46 -9.10 -4.06
CA GLY A 209 -7.30 -9.61 -2.97
C GLY A 209 -6.67 -9.26 -1.61
N HIS A 210 -7.41 -8.49 -0.80
CA HIS A 210 -6.98 -8.05 0.52
C HIS A 210 -7.99 -8.42 1.61
N ASP A 211 -7.51 -8.54 2.86
CA ASP A 211 -8.36 -8.78 4.02
C ASP A 211 -9.13 -7.53 4.45
N ALA A 212 -8.57 -6.34 4.23
CA ALA A 212 -9.18 -5.08 4.66
C ALA A 212 -10.57 -4.82 4.06
N PRO A 213 -10.83 -4.98 2.75
CA PRO A 213 -12.16 -4.85 2.19
C PRO A 213 -13.15 -5.89 2.74
N THR A 214 -12.69 -7.11 3.04
CA THR A 214 -13.52 -8.15 3.67
C THR A 214 -13.92 -7.72 5.09
N LEU A 215 -12.97 -7.23 5.86
CA LEU A 215 -13.20 -6.74 7.21
C LEU A 215 -14.18 -5.56 7.21
N LEU A 216 -13.98 -4.57 6.35
CA LEU A 216 -14.89 -3.41 6.22
C LEU A 216 -16.31 -3.84 5.81
N ARG A 217 -16.45 -4.89 5.00
CA ARG A 217 -17.77 -5.44 4.64
C ARG A 217 -18.46 -6.07 5.84
N TYR A 218 -17.76 -6.88 6.66
CA TYR A 218 -18.33 -7.42 7.91
C TYR A 218 -18.72 -6.31 8.89
N LEU A 219 -17.88 -5.29 9.03
CA LEU A 219 -18.17 -4.14 9.88
C LEU A 219 -19.42 -3.39 9.42
N GLN A 220 -19.56 -3.18 8.12
CA GLN A 220 -20.78 -2.59 7.56
C GLN A 220 -22.03 -3.46 7.82
N GLU A 221 -21.92 -4.77 7.67
CA GLU A 221 -23.04 -5.69 7.92
C GLU A 221 -23.45 -5.75 9.40
N TYR A 222 -22.47 -5.69 10.31
CA TYR A 222 -22.74 -5.79 11.75
C TYR A 222 -23.23 -4.47 12.37
N THR A 223 -22.82 -3.34 11.82
CA THR A 223 -23.12 -2.01 12.38
C THR A 223 -24.13 -1.21 11.59
N GLU A 224 -24.44 -1.62 10.33
CA GLU A 224 -25.24 -0.84 9.37
C GLU A 224 -24.62 0.52 8.99
N VAL A 225 -23.37 0.79 9.40
CA VAL A 225 -22.63 2.02 9.05
C VAL A 225 -21.83 1.79 7.78
N ASP A 226 -22.04 2.62 6.75
CA ASP A 226 -21.25 2.55 5.50
C ASP A 226 -19.84 3.11 5.75
N PRO A 227 -18.77 2.32 5.51
CA PRO A 227 -17.38 2.78 5.64
C PRO A 227 -17.04 4.05 4.85
N LYS A 228 -17.77 4.32 3.77
CA LYS A 228 -17.57 5.52 2.94
C LYS A 228 -18.02 6.80 3.63
N THR A 229 -18.92 6.70 4.59
CA THR A 229 -19.43 7.84 5.36
C THR A 229 -18.60 8.17 6.59
N VAL A 230 -17.66 7.30 6.95
CA VAL A 230 -16.80 7.47 8.12
C VAL A 230 -15.81 8.62 7.89
N PRO A 231 -15.72 9.59 8.83
CA PRO A 231 -14.76 10.68 8.74
C PRO A 231 -13.31 10.17 8.80
N PRO A 232 -12.45 10.46 7.81
CA PRO A 232 -11.06 9.97 7.80
C PRO A 232 -10.19 10.59 8.90
N ALA A 233 -10.58 11.74 9.44
CA ALA A 233 -9.88 12.47 10.51
C ALA A 233 -10.67 12.53 11.81
N ASP A 234 -11.38 11.46 12.16
CA ASP A 234 -12.06 11.37 13.45
C ASP A 234 -11.05 11.51 14.59
N ARG A 235 -11.30 12.47 15.53
CA ARG A 235 -10.37 12.81 16.61
C ARG A 235 -10.12 11.67 17.58
N LYS A 236 -11.12 10.82 17.83
CA LYS A 236 -10.95 9.65 18.70
C LYS A 236 -10.13 8.57 17.99
N VAL A 237 -10.36 8.37 16.68
CA VAL A 237 -9.58 7.44 15.88
C VAL A 237 -8.11 7.86 15.84
N LEU A 238 -7.82 9.16 15.65
CA LEU A 238 -6.43 9.66 15.66
C LEU A 238 -5.74 9.42 17.01
N LYS A 239 -6.48 9.37 18.12
CA LYS A 239 -5.91 9.03 19.44
C LYS A 239 -5.44 7.57 19.52
N LEU A 240 -5.91 6.64 18.69
CA LEU A 240 -5.36 5.28 18.63
C LEU A 240 -3.85 5.26 18.33
N PHE A 241 -3.37 6.29 17.66
CA PHE A 241 -1.96 6.44 17.29
C PHE A 241 -1.13 7.19 18.35
N ALA A 242 -1.76 8.02 19.19
CA ALA A 242 -1.05 8.88 20.15
C ALA A 242 -1.37 8.53 21.62
N ASN A 243 -2.64 8.30 21.93
CA ASN A 243 -3.12 8.00 23.29
C ASN A 243 -4.23 6.95 23.25
N ALA A 244 -3.83 5.71 23.00
CA ALA A 244 -4.73 4.58 22.81
C ALA A 244 -5.65 4.31 24.00
N VAL A 245 -5.15 4.47 25.22
CA VAL A 245 -5.91 4.28 26.46
C VAL A 245 -7.15 5.19 26.49
N GLU A 246 -6.98 6.45 26.13
CA GLU A 246 -8.09 7.41 26.04
C GLU A 246 -9.03 7.08 24.86
N ALA A 247 -8.49 6.65 23.73
CA ALA A 247 -9.28 6.34 22.54
C ALA A 247 -10.20 5.13 22.75
N ILE A 248 -9.67 4.08 23.39
CA ILE A 248 -10.39 2.81 23.62
C ILE A 248 -11.23 2.89 24.90
N GLY A 249 -10.88 3.78 25.83
CA GLY A 249 -11.62 3.98 27.08
C GLY A 249 -11.33 2.92 28.15
N VAL A 250 -10.13 2.33 28.12
CA VAL A 250 -9.67 1.34 29.11
C VAL A 250 -8.77 1.98 30.17
N LYS A 251 -8.51 1.26 31.27
CA LYS A 251 -7.54 1.72 32.26
C LYS A 251 -6.12 1.49 31.76
N PRO A 252 -5.15 2.37 32.10
CA PRO A 252 -3.75 2.17 31.72
C PRO A 252 -3.17 0.81 32.15
N SER A 253 -3.64 0.27 33.31
CA SER A 253 -3.22 -1.06 33.81
C SER A 253 -3.68 -2.21 32.95
N ASP A 254 -4.74 -2.02 32.17
CA ASP A 254 -5.40 -3.06 31.39
C ASP A 254 -5.01 -3.01 29.90
N PHE A 255 -4.22 -1.99 29.53
CA PHE A 255 -3.75 -1.80 28.14
C PHE A 255 -2.29 -2.26 27.99
N PHE A 256 -2.06 -3.26 27.16
CA PHE A 256 -0.77 -3.94 27.03
C PHE A 256 -0.05 -3.67 25.70
N ALA A 257 -0.73 -3.05 24.75
CA ALA A 257 -0.14 -2.71 23.45
C ALA A 257 0.61 -1.36 23.51
N LYS A 258 1.54 -1.16 22.56
CA LYS A 258 2.24 0.15 22.46
C LYS A 258 1.33 1.24 21.92
N THR A 259 0.41 0.88 21.01
CA THR A 259 -0.53 1.78 20.34
C THR A 259 -1.87 1.08 20.21
N GLY A 260 -2.96 1.83 20.02
CA GLY A 260 -4.29 1.27 19.80
C GLY A 260 -4.54 0.70 18.40
N THR A 261 -3.48 0.41 17.64
CA THR A 261 -3.58 0.05 16.22
C THR A 261 -3.60 -1.45 15.96
N LEU A 262 -3.60 -2.30 17.01
CA LEU A 262 -3.72 -3.75 16.83
C LEU A 262 -4.99 -4.11 16.05
N GLY A 263 -4.85 -5.04 15.12
CA GLY A 263 -5.94 -5.47 14.23
C GLY A 263 -6.27 -4.50 13.10
N MET A 264 -5.77 -3.27 13.12
CA MET A 264 -5.99 -2.33 12.02
C MET A 264 -5.10 -2.71 10.81
N PRO A 265 -5.64 -2.70 9.58
CA PRO A 265 -4.87 -3.00 8.38
C PRO A 265 -3.62 -2.13 8.29
N GLU A 266 -2.48 -2.73 7.95
CA GLU A 266 -1.16 -2.12 7.78
C GLU A 266 -0.56 -1.44 9.04
N MET A 267 -1.38 -1.03 10.01
CA MET A 267 -0.96 -0.27 11.20
C MET A 267 -0.74 -1.14 12.44
N GLY A 268 -1.16 -2.41 12.42
CA GLY A 268 -1.14 -3.29 13.59
C GLY A 268 0.15 -4.10 13.78
N THR A 269 1.13 -4.00 12.88
CA THR A 269 2.39 -4.74 13.01
C THR A 269 3.30 -4.11 14.07
N ARG A 270 4.14 -4.92 14.73
CA ARG A 270 5.07 -4.42 15.75
C ARG A 270 5.99 -3.33 15.22
N VAL A 271 6.50 -3.51 14.01
CA VAL A 271 7.38 -2.53 13.35
C VAL A 271 6.68 -1.19 13.19
N VAL A 272 5.44 -1.20 12.69
CA VAL A 272 4.67 0.03 12.49
C VAL A 272 4.30 0.69 13.82
N GLN A 273 3.96 -0.09 14.85
CA GLN A 273 3.71 0.44 16.19
C GLN A 273 4.97 1.11 16.80
N ASP A 274 6.16 0.56 16.55
CA ASP A 274 7.42 1.17 16.96
C ASP A 274 7.60 2.53 16.27
N VAL A 275 7.38 2.60 14.94
CA VAL A 275 7.47 3.86 14.18
C VAL A 275 6.41 4.88 14.65
N ILE A 276 5.16 4.46 14.91
CA ILE A 276 4.12 5.33 15.46
C ILE A 276 4.57 5.93 16.80
N SER A 277 5.12 5.10 17.70
CA SER A 277 5.58 5.54 19.01
C SER A 277 6.78 6.50 18.93
N GLU A 278 7.68 6.31 17.97
CA GLU A 278 8.86 7.17 17.76
C GLU A 278 8.49 8.50 17.07
N THR A 279 7.48 8.51 16.19
CA THR A 279 7.13 9.69 15.38
C THR A 279 5.95 10.50 15.91
N SER A 280 5.12 9.88 16.77
CA SER A 280 3.95 10.53 17.42
C SER A 280 3.06 11.30 16.42
N PRO A 281 2.48 10.67 15.40
CA PRO A 281 1.67 11.33 14.40
C PRO A 281 0.42 11.96 15.04
N THR A 282 0.05 13.17 14.61
CA THR A 282 -1.04 13.95 15.20
C THR A 282 -2.23 14.16 14.28
N GLY A 283 -2.07 13.91 12.98
CA GLY A 283 -3.11 14.13 11.97
C GLY A 283 -3.08 13.13 10.83
N PHE A 284 -4.13 13.13 10.04
CA PHE A 284 -4.26 12.22 8.89
C PHE A 284 -3.11 12.35 7.89
N GLY A 285 -2.62 13.60 7.67
CA GLY A 285 -1.46 13.84 6.81
C GLY A 285 -0.17 13.20 7.35
N ASP A 286 0.04 13.20 8.67
CA ASP A 286 1.18 12.56 9.30
C ASP A 286 1.12 11.03 9.13
N LEU A 287 -0.10 10.44 9.18
CA LEU A 287 -0.30 9.01 8.94
C LEU A 287 0.02 8.60 7.50
N ILE A 288 -0.24 9.46 6.51
CA ILE A 288 0.16 9.20 5.12
C ILE A 288 1.69 9.14 5.01
N THR A 289 2.39 10.09 5.63
CA THR A 289 3.86 10.07 5.67
C THR A 289 4.37 8.82 6.37
N LEU A 290 3.80 8.46 7.54
CA LEU A 290 4.14 7.27 8.30
C LEU A 290 3.95 6.00 7.46
N SER A 291 2.84 5.88 6.75
CA SER A 291 2.59 4.75 5.83
C SER A 291 3.67 4.66 4.75
N GLY A 292 4.06 5.79 4.15
CA GLY A 292 5.16 5.82 3.19
C GLY A 292 6.50 5.38 3.80
N LEU A 293 6.82 5.85 5.00
CA LEU A 293 8.04 5.48 5.74
C LEU A 293 8.13 3.98 6.01
N THR A 294 7.02 3.32 6.26
CA THR A 294 6.96 1.90 6.64
C THR A 294 6.83 0.92 5.46
N HIS A 295 6.49 1.41 4.28
CA HIS A 295 6.31 0.58 3.08
C HIS A 295 7.53 0.51 2.17
N GLY A 296 8.51 1.43 2.32
CA GLY A 296 9.70 1.45 1.51
C GLY A 296 10.89 0.68 2.11
N THR A 297 11.96 0.58 1.34
CA THR A 297 13.23 0.02 1.81
C THR A 297 14.22 1.14 2.08
N ASN A 298 14.80 1.19 3.29
CA ASN A 298 15.69 2.23 3.76
C ASN A 298 15.09 3.65 3.69
N VAL A 299 13.78 3.75 3.88
CA VAL A 299 13.09 5.05 3.98
C VAL A 299 13.03 5.51 5.43
N TYR A 300 12.68 4.63 6.37
CA TYR A 300 12.62 4.94 7.79
C TYR A 300 13.92 4.61 8.52
N TYR A 301 14.24 3.31 8.66
CA TYR A 301 15.41 2.87 9.40
C TYR A 301 16.72 3.33 8.73
N ASN A 302 17.66 3.81 9.54
CA ASN A 302 18.95 4.39 9.11
C ASN A 302 18.81 5.61 8.18
N ASN A 303 17.61 6.22 8.08
CA ASN A 303 17.33 7.38 7.26
C ASN A 303 16.46 8.36 8.05
N ALA A 304 15.15 8.44 7.77
CA ALA A 304 14.22 9.37 8.44
C ALA A 304 14.24 9.23 9.96
N GLN A 305 14.43 8.02 10.49
CA GLN A 305 14.57 7.76 11.93
C GLN A 305 15.71 8.57 12.55
N ASN A 306 16.89 8.59 11.93
CA ASN A 306 18.04 9.34 12.44
C ASN A 306 17.75 10.84 12.39
N LEU A 307 17.21 11.34 11.28
CA LEU A 307 16.89 12.75 11.12
C LEU A 307 15.88 13.25 12.16
N ILE A 308 14.87 12.43 12.48
CA ILE A 308 13.86 12.75 13.49
C ILE A 308 14.45 12.69 14.90
N LYS A 309 15.23 11.66 15.23
CA LYS A 309 15.87 11.50 16.55
C LYS A 309 16.88 12.59 16.85
N ASP A 310 17.64 13.01 15.84
CA ASP A 310 18.64 14.07 15.96
C ASP A 310 18.03 15.48 15.90
N GLY A 311 16.72 15.59 15.71
CA GLY A 311 16.01 16.88 15.61
C GLY A 311 16.34 17.69 14.35
N VAL A 312 16.87 17.03 13.31
CA VAL A 312 17.21 17.67 12.02
C VAL A 312 15.96 17.94 11.20
N ALA A 313 14.98 17.03 11.25
CA ALA A 313 13.70 17.14 10.54
C ALA A 313 12.57 16.51 11.35
N THR A 314 11.34 16.95 11.11
CA THR A 314 10.12 16.37 11.71
C THR A 314 9.50 15.35 10.76
N ILE A 315 8.49 14.58 11.24
CA ILE A 315 7.71 13.66 10.40
C ILE A 315 7.08 14.36 9.18
N ARG A 316 6.84 15.67 9.25
CA ARG A 316 6.24 16.46 8.16
C ARG A 316 7.25 16.95 7.12
N GLU A 317 8.54 16.86 7.42
CA GLU A 317 9.63 17.34 6.58
C GLU A 317 10.43 16.23 5.93
N VAL A 318 10.49 15.05 6.58
CA VAL A 318 11.20 13.89 6.03
C VAL A 318 10.54 13.35 4.76
N ILE A 319 11.33 12.64 3.97
CA ILE A 319 10.87 12.00 2.75
C ILE A 319 10.12 10.72 3.12
N GLY A 320 8.80 10.70 3.01
CA GLY A 320 7.96 9.53 3.26
C GLY A 320 7.56 8.78 1.98
N CYS A 321 7.16 9.52 0.95
CA CYS A 321 6.70 8.98 -0.32
C CYS A 321 7.52 9.54 -1.49
N ARG A 322 7.53 8.83 -2.63
CA ARG A 322 8.25 9.31 -3.84
C ARG A 322 7.79 10.70 -4.26
N ASP A 323 6.52 11.00 -4.11
CA ASP A 323 5.90 12.29 -4.44
C ASP A 323 6.53 13.48 -3.68
N ASP A 324 7.03 13.23 -2.47
CA ASP A 324 7.67 14.24 -1.64
C ASP A 324 8.91 14.80 -2.33
N ILE A 325 9.71 13.92 -2.95
CA ILE A 325 10.94 14.33 -3.65
C ILE A 325 10.61 15.28 -4.79
N MET A 326 9.71 14.88 -5.69
CA MET A 326 9.34 15.69 -6.83
C MET A 326 8.79 17.07 -6.41
N ARG A 327 7.84 17.05 -5.48
CA ARG A 327 7.18 18.28 -5.01
C ARG A 327 8.14 19.21 -4.29
N TYR A 328 9.01 18.67 -3.46
CA TYR A 328 10.00 19.47 -2.73
C TYR A 328 10.97 20.16 -3.70
N LEU A 329 11.54 19.42 -4.65
CA LEU A 329 12.45 19.99 -5.65
C LEU A 329 11.77 21.06 -6.52
N ILE A 330 10.53 20.83 -6.96
CA ILE A 330 9.74 21.84 -7.69
C ILE A 330 9.48 23.07 -6.81
N SER A 331 9.19 22.91 -5.52
CA SER A 331 8.99 24.03 -4.59
C SER A 331 10.24 24.87 -4.38
N LYS A 332 11.42 24.28 -4.57
CA LYS A 332 12.73 24.98 -4.58
C LYS A 332 13.02 25.70 -5.91
N GLY A 333 12.13 25.59 -6.90
CA GLY A 333 12.26 26.23 -8.21
C GLY A 333 12.98 25.39 -9.26
N MET A 334 13.27 24.11 -8.98
CA MET A 334 13.89 23.20 -9.95
C MET A 334 12.91 22.87 -11.09
N ASP A 335 13.47 22.56 -12.25
CA ASP A 335 12.70 22.14 -13.43
C ASP A 335 11.84 20.91 -13.12
N LYS A 336 10.60 20.93 -13.60
CA LYS A 336 9.61 19.89 -13.31
C LYS A 336 10.02 18.52 -13.84
N SER A 337 10.53 18.47 -15.08
CA SER A 337 10.96 17.22 -15.73
C SER A 337 12.19 16.63 -15.04
N LEU A 338 13.14 17.49 -14.65
CA LEU A 338 14.32 17.07 -13.89
C LEU A 338 13.93 16.56 -12.51
N SER A 339 13.04 17.27 -11.79
CA SER A 339 12.54 16.86 -10.47
C SER A 339 11.85 15.48 -10.54
N PHE A 340 11.07 15.23 -11.60
CA PHE A 340 10.47 13.93 -11.88
C PHE A 340 11.51 12.82 -12.12
N LYS A 341 12.56 13.10 -12.93
CA LYS A 341 13.63 12.13 -13.20
C LYS A 341 14.42 11.78 -11.94
N ILE A 342 14.73 12.76 -11.11
CA ILE A 342 15.39 12.53 -9.81
C ILE A 342 14.52 11.64 -8.93
N MET A 343 13.22 11.97 -8.79
CA MET A 343 12.27 11.16 -8.03
C MET A 343 12.22 9.71 -8.53
N GLU A 344 12.11 9.49 -9.84
CA GLU A 344 12.08 8.15 -10.45
C GLU A 344 13.39 7.36 -10.23
N SER A 345 14.55 8.03 -10.21
CA SER A 345 15.83 7.40 -9.90
C SER A 345 15.91 6.97 -8.45
N VAL A 346 15.60 7.89 -7.52
CA VAL A 346 15.66 7.63 -6.07
C VAL A 346 14.70 6.53 -5.66
N ARG A 347 13.43 6.59 -6.13
CA ARG A 347 12.44 5.56 -5.75
C ARG A 347 12.78 4.14 -6.18
N LYS A 348 13.64 3.99 -7.20
CA LYS A 348 14.14 2.70 -7.73
C LYS A 348 15.49 2.30 -7.14
N GLY A 349 15.99 3.02 -6.15
CA GLY A 349 17.28 2.75 -5.52
C GLY A 349 18.50 3.04 -6.40
N LYS A 350 18.32 3.79 -7.48
CA LYS A 350 19.45 4.17 -8.36
C LYS A 350 20.25 5.37 -7.84
N GLY A 351 19.72 6.04 -6.79
CA GLY A 351 20.36 7.18 -6.15
C GLY A 351 20.38 8.45 -7.01
N LEU A 352 21.36 9.30 -6.72
CA LEU A 352 21.60 10.59 -7.38
C LEU A 352 22.91 10.54 -8.20
N THR A 353 22.98 11.31 -9.28
CA THR A 353 24.23 11.58 -10.00
C THR A 353 24.90 12.81 -9.40
N GLU A 354 26.23 12.96 -9.56
CA GLU A 354 26.98 14.13 -9.09
C GLU A 354 26.40 15.43 -9.70
N GLU A 355 26.04 15.41 -10.98
CA GLU A 355 25.41 16.55 -11.66
C GLU A 355 24.08 16.95 -10.99
N TRP A 356 23.26 16.00 -10.59
CA TRP A 356 21.99 16.28 -9.91
C TRP A 356 22.21 16.82 -8.50
N GLU A 357 23.19 16.31 -7.77
CA GLU A 357 23.56 16.85 -6.46
C GLU A 357 24.01 18.31 -6.56
N GLU A 358 24.85 18.64 -7.53
CA GLU A 358 25.27 20.02 -7.79
C GLU A 358 24.08 20.95 -8.11
N VAL A 359 23.14 20.49 -8.92
CA VAL A 359 21.92 21.24 -9.22
C VAL A 359 21.07 21.41 -7.96
N MET A 360 20.85 20.36 -7.16
CA MET A 360 20.10 20.44 -5.92
C MET A 360 20.73 21.47 -4.95
N VAL A 361 22.03 21.49 -4.80
CA VAL A 361 22.75 22.50 -3.99
C VAL A 361 22.53 23.92 -4.51
N LYS A 362 22.55 24.14 -5.83
CA LYS A 362 22.28 25.46 -6.44
C LYS A 362 20.87 25.98 -6.16
N PHE A 363 19.92 25.10 -5.91
CA PHE A 363 18.54 25.43 -5.55
C PHE A 363 18.28 25.38 -4.03
N ASP A 364 19.32 25.50 -3.21
CA ASP A 364 19.24 25.50 -1.74
C ASP A 364 18.51 24.28 -1.15
N VAL A 365 18.72 23.09 -1.74
CA VAL A 365 18.28 21.81 -1.15
C VAL A 365 19.25 21.46 -0.01
N PRO A 366 18.75 21.25 1.22
CA PRO A 366 19.60 20.96 2.37
C PRO A 366 20.42 19.67 2.18
N GLU A 367 21.62 19.63 2.73
CA GLU A 367 22.51 18.47 2.68
C GLU A 367 21.85 17.20 3.24
N TRP A 368 21.11 17.33 4.36
CA TRP A 368 20.40 16.18 4.94
C TRP A 368 19.35 15.58 3.99
N TYR A 369 18.72 16.42 3.13
CA TYR A 369 17.73 15.96 2.16
C TYR A 369 18.40 15.17 1.03
N ILE A 370 19.52 15.68 0.51
CA ILE A 370 20.35 14.99 -0.49
C ILE A 370 20.86 13.67 0.08
N TRP A 371 21.37 13.68 1.31
CA TRP A 371 21.80 12.50 2.01
C TRP A 371 20.67 11.47 2.15
N SER A 372 19.46 11.90 2.55
CA SER A 372 18.30 11.03 2.68
C SER A 372 17.93 10.36 1.36
N CYS A 373 17.92 11.11 0.24
CA CYS A 373 17.68 10.56 -1.10
C CYS A 373 18.67 9.43 -1.46
N LYS A 374 19.92 9.51 -1.00
CA LYS A 374 20.97 8.52 -1.29
C LYS A 374 20.84 7.23 -0.46
N GLN A 375 20.10 7.26 0.67
CA GLN A 375 19.86 6.08 1.50
C GLN A 375 18.73 5.20 0.95
N ILE A 376 17.82 5.78 0.19
CA ILE A 376 16.59 5.13 -0.25
C ILE A 376 16.88 4.06 -1.33
N GLU A 377 16.39 2.84 -1.12
CA GLU A 377 16.49 1.76 -2.09
C GLU A 377 15.17 1.53 -2.84
N TYR A 378 14.02 1.74 -2.17
CA TYR A 378 12.72 1.62 -2.80
C TYR A 378 11.66 2.46 -2.08
N MET A 379 10.81 3.14 -2.85
CA MET A 379 9.72 3.96 -2.30
C MET A 379 8.38 3.71 -2.99
N PHE A 380 7.33 3.79 -2.18
CA PHE A 380 5.95 3.73 -2.63
C PHE A 380 5.38 5.12 -2.99
N PRO A 381 4.33 5.18 -3.83
CA PRO A 381 3.64 6.42 -4.13
C PRO A 381 2.75 6.86 -2.95
N ARG A 382 2.54 8.16 -2.84
CA ARG A 382 1.65 8.76 -1.83
C ARG A 382 0.19 8.28 -1.97
N ALA A 383 -0.29 8.04 -3.19
CA ALA A 383 -1.62 7.51 -3.43
C ALA A 383 -1.83 6.15 -2.77
N HIS A 384 -0.83 5.27 -2.85
CA HIS A 384 -0.83 3.98 -2.17
C HIS A 384 -0.93 4.16 -0.64
N ALA A 385 -0.05 4.99 -0.07
CA ALA A 385 -0.08 5.30 1.35
C ALA A 385 -1.43 5.88 1.80
N ALA A 386 -2.00 6.80 1.03
CA ALA A 386 -3.30 7.41 1.34
C ALA A 386 -4.45 6.39 1.33
N ALA A 387 -4.47 5.46 0.36
CA ALA A 387 -5.48 4.42 0.28
C ALA A 387 -5.47 3.52 1.53
N TYR A 388 -4.29 3.04 1.95
CA TYR A 388 -4.17 2.20 3.13
C TYR A 388 -4.42 2.93 4.45
N VAL A 389 -4.05 4.21 4.55
CA VAL A 389 -4.40 5.04 5.71
C VAL A 389 -5.92 5.25 5.80
N LEU A 390 -6.62 5.43 4.67
CA LEU A 390 -8.08 5.49 4.65
C LEU A 390 -8.71 4.19 5.17
N ASP A 391 -8.22 3.05 4.73
CA ASP A 391 -8.73 1.75 5.21
C ASP A 391 -8.44 1.56 6.70
N ALA A 392 -7.25 1.94 7.17
CA ALA A 392 -6.88 1.88 8.57
C ALA A 392 -7.75 2.80 9.44
N THR A 393 -7.95 4.06 9.04
CA THR A 393 -8.77 5.01 9.82
C THR A 393 -10.24 4.65 9.80
N ARG A 394 -10.79 4.15 8.69
CA ARG A 394 -12.14 3.59 8.62
C ARG A 394 -12.30 2.39 9.56
N THR A 395 -11.37 1.47 9.54
CA THR A 395 -11.37 0.32 10.46
C THR A 395 -11.24 0.77 11.92
N GLY A 396 -10.36 1.74 12.20
CA GLY A 396 -10.19 2.36 13.51
C GLY A 396 -11.45 3.05 14.04
N TYR A 397 -12.29 3.59 13.17
CA TYR A 397 -13.57 4.16 13.55
C TYR A 397 -14.47 3.11 14.22
N TYR A 398 -14.61 1.95 13.63
CA TYR A 398 -15.39 0.87 14.24
C TYR A 398 -14.76 0.39 15.53
N LYS A 399 -13.42 0.32 15.60
CA LYS A 399 -12.73 -0.05 16.85
C LYS A 399 -13.09 0.86 18.02
N VAL A 400 -13.23 2.15 17.76
CA VAL A 400 -13.51 3.17 18.80
C VAL A 400 -15.00 3.31 19.08
N HIS A 401 -15.84 3.26 18.04
CA HIS A 401 -17.27 3.58 18.15
C HIS A 401 -18.16 2.33 18.20
N HIS A 402 -17.67 1.17 17.69
CA HIS A 402 -18.38 -0.11 17.63
C HIS A 402 -17.44 -1.26 18.01
N PRO A 403 -16.87 -1.25 19.23
CA PRO A 403 -15.80 -2.18 19.61
C PRO A 403 -16.24 -3.65 19.56
N ILE A 404 -17.47 -3.99 19.96
CA ILE A 404 -17.97 -5.37 19.94
C ILE A 404 -17.99 -5.92 18.52
N GLU A 405 -18.56 -5.16 17.59
CA GLU A 405 -18.68 -5.51 16.19
C GLU A 405 -17.29 -5.55 15.52
N TYR A 406 -16.38 -4.66 15.92
CA TYR A 406 -15.01 -4.63 15.45
C TYR A 406 -14.27 -5.93 15.78
N TYR A 407 -14.26 -6.35 17.04
CA TYR A 407 -13.58 -7.58 17.42
C TYR A 407 -14.28 -8.82 16.85
N ALA A 408 -15.61 -8.83 16.80
CA ALA A 408 -16.36 -9.89 16.15
C ALA A 408 -15.96 -10.04 14.65
N ALA A 409 -15.87 -8.94 13.93
CA ALA A 409 -15.46 -8.94 12.52
C ALA A 409 -14.00 -9.38 12.33
N ILE A 410 -13.08 -8.91 13.17
CA ILE A 410 -11.66 -9.30 13.13
C ILE A 410 -11.51 -10.81 13.32
N PHE A 411 -12.11 -11.37 14.36
CA PHE A 411 -11.99 -12.81 14.64
C PHE A 411 -12.72 -13.65 13.59
N SER A 412 -13.85 -13.18 13.05
CA SER A 412 -14.53 -13.82 11.93
C SER A 412 -13.70 -13.85 10.65
N SER A 413 -13.01 -12.74 10.33
CA SER A 413 -12.16 -12.65 9.14
C SER A 413 -10.89 -13.52 9.23
N ARG A 414 -10.46 -13.85 10.45
CA ARG A 414 -9.26 -14.66 10.74
C ARG A 414 -9.57 -16.05 11.28
N PHE A 415 -10.79 -16.51 11.13
CA PHE A 415 -11.25 -17.78 11.69
C PHE A 415 -10.38 -18.98 11.33
N SER A 416 -9.84 -19.01 10.10
CA SER A 416 -8.92 -20.08 9.67
C SER A 416 -7.54 -20.06 10.36
N ASP A 417 -7.17 -18.95 10.98
CA ASP A 417 -5.89 -18.76 11.65
C ASP A 417 -6.00 -18.94 13.18
N ILE A 418 -7.22 -19.18 13.69
CA ILE A 418 -7.56 -19.22 15.11
C ILE A 418 -7.92 -20.66 15.50
N ASP A 419 -7.28 -21.18 16.54
CA ASP A 419 -7.77 -22.32 17.29
C ASP A 419 -8.53 -21.81 18.53
N ILE A 420 -9.83 -22.05 18.60
CA ILE A 420 -10.68 -21.54 19.67
C ILE A 420 -10.20 -21.97 21.06
N MET A 421 -9.56 -23.13 21.17
CA MET A 421 -9.01 -23.63 22.43
C MET A 421 -7.90 -22.74 22.98
N GLU A 422 -7.16 -22.05 22.13
CA GLU A 422 -6.11 -21.10 22.50
C GLU A 422 -6.68 -19.80 23.12
N PHE A 423 -7.98 -19.53 22.91
CA PHE A 423 -8.67 -18.33 23.38
C PHE A 423 -9.55 -18.57 24.62
N MET A 424 -9.65 -19.81 25.10
CA MET A 424 -10.52 -20.17 26.26
C MET A 424 -9.83 -20.01 27.61
N GLY A 425 -8.90 -19.07 27.74
CA GLY A 425 -8.15 -18.83 28.98
C GLY A 425 -8.38 -17.45 29.56
N THR A 426 -7.74 -17.22 30.72
CA THR A 426 -7.59 -15.88 31.28
C THR A 426 -6.56 -15.08 30.50
N ALA A 427 -6.48 -13.76 30.72
CA ALA A 427 -5.43 -12.92 30.16
C ALA A 427 -4.00 -13.42 30.49
N ASP A 428 -3.81 -13.98 31.69
CA ASP A 428 -2.52 -14.53 32.12
C ASP A 428 -2.20 -15.85 31.39
N ASP A 429 -3.21 -16.69 31.15
CA ASP A 429 -3.04 -17.89 30.33
C ASP A 429 -2.66 -17.54 28.90
N THR A 430 -3.29 -16.51 28.33
CA THR A 430 -2.98 -16.01 26.97
C THR A 430 -1.56 -15.45 26.89
N ARG A 431 -1.10 -14.70 27.90
CA ARG A 431 0.30 -14.20 27.94
C ARG A 431 1.29 -15.34 28.00
N ARG A 432 1.07 -16.30 28.88
CA ARG A 432 1.92 -17.49 29.00
C ARG A 432 1.98 -18.26 27.67
N ARG A 433 0.83 -18.44 27.02
CA ARG A 433 0.75 -19.12 25.73
C ARG A 433 1.53 -18.38 24.62
N MET A 434 1.48 -17.06 24.62
CA MET A 434 2.24 -16.23 23.68
C MET A 434 3.76 -16.38 23.87
N GLU A 435 4.26 -16.54 25.11
CA GLU A 435 5.66 -16.80 25.41
C GLU A 435 6.08 -18.21 24.94
N GLU A 436 5.22 -19.22 25.14
CA GLU A 436 5.45 -20.59 24.64
C GLU A 436 5.54 -20.60 23.11
N ILE A 437 4.64 -19.89 22.42
CA ILE A 437 4.64 -19.76 20.95
C ILE A 437 5.94 -19.12 20.44
N ASP A 438 6.56 -18.18 21.16
CA ASP A 438 7.85 -17.62 20.76
C ASP A 438 8.96 -18.68 20.77
N GLY A 439 8.96 -19.55 21.76
CA GLY A 439 9.84 -20.72 21.80
C GLY A 439 9.60 -21.68 20.62
N GLU A 440 8.34 -22.02 20.38
CA GLU A 440 7.95 -22.90 19.28
C GLU A 440 8.34 -22.31 17.90
N ILE A 441 8.13 -21.00 17.68
CA ILE A 441 8.56 -20.32 16.46
C ILE A 441 10.06 -20.43 16.26
N SER A 442 10.86 -20.20 17.35
CA SER A 442 12.31 -20.31 17.28
C SER A 442 12.75 -21.72 16.88
N ASP A 443 12.13 -22.75 17.45
CA ASP A 443 12.48 -24.14 17.17
C ASP A 443 12.04 -24.56 15.75
N LYS A 444 10.85 -24.14 15.29
CA LYS A 444 10.40 -24.38 13.92
C LYS A 444 11.31 -23.68 12.88
N MET A 445 11.78 -22.49 13.18
CA MET A 445 12.74 -21.78 12.32
C MET A 445 14.10 -22.48 12.24
N LYS A 446 14.63 -22.99 13.38
CA LYS A 446 15.84 -23.82 13.40
C LYS A 446 15.67 -25.12 12.60
N ALA A 447 14.49 -25.73 12.70
CA ALA A 447 14.14 -26.93 11.95
C ALA A 447 13.84 -26.66 10.46
N LYS A 448 13.88 -25.39 10.00
CA LYS A 448 13.51 -24.94 8.64
C LYS A 448 12.04 -25.20 8.27
N GLU A 449 11.15 -25.36 9.25
CA GLU A 449 9.70 -25.54 9.10
C GLU A 449 9.00 -24.17 8.99
N VAL A 450 9.31 -23.41 7.94
CA VAL A 450 8.88 -22.00 7.79
C VAL A 450 7.35 -21.84 7.80
N ASN A 451 6.62 -22.75 7.16
CA ASN A 451 5.15 -22.68 7.12
C ASN A 451 4.53 -22.87 8.51
N ALA A 452 5.05 -23.81 9.31
CA ALA A 452 4.61 -24.03 10.69
C ALA A 452 4.92 -22.80 11.56
N ALA A 453 6.12 -22.22 11.44
CA ALA A 453 6.48 -20.99 12.13
C ALA A 453 5.57 -19.81 11.75
N ASN A 454 5.21 -19.67 10.48
CA ASN A 454 4.32 -18.59 10.01
C ASN A 454 2.88 -18.77 10.54
N LYS A 455 2.38 -20.02 10.64
CA LYS A 455 1.09 -20.30 11.28
C LYS A 455 1.09 -19.84 12.73
N LEU A 456 2.11 -20.20 13.50
CA LEU A 456 2.27 -19.80 14.90
C LEU A 456 2.35 -18.27 15.06
N LYS A 457 3.01 -17.56 14.15
CA LYS A 457 3.02 -16.07 14.15
C LYS A 457 1.63 -15.49 13.96
N LYS A 458 0.79 -16.08 13.11
CA LYS A 458 -0.60 -15.65 12.92
C LYS A 458 -1.44 -15.89 14.18
N THR A 459 -1.34 -17.07 14.78
CA THR A 459 -1.99 -17.38 16.07
C THR A 459 -1.56 -16.37 17.15
N LYS A 460 -0.25 -16.12 17.29
CA LYS A 460 0.25 -15.11 18.25
C LYS A 460 -0.31 -13.72 17.98
N SER A 461 -0.40 -13.32 16.71
CA SER A 461 -1.00 -12.02 16.33
C SER A 461 -2.47 -11.93 16.75
N ALA A 462 -3.24 -13.01 16.58
CA ALA A 462 -4.64 -13.05 16.99
C ALA A 462 -4.79 -13.02 18.53
N LEU A 463 -3.96 -13.76 19.27
CA LEU A 463 -3.92 -13.72 20.74
C LEU A 463 -3.57 -12.32 21.26
N ASN A 464 -2.66 -11.62 20.61
CA ASN A 464 -2.30 -10.24 20.97
C ASN A 464 -3.48 -9.27 20.81
N ILE A 465 -4.31 -9.46 19.77
CA ILE A 465 -5.55 -8.69 19.58
C ILE A 465 -6.57 -9.05 20.65
N ALA A 466 -6.65 -10.32 21.07
CA ALA A 466 -7.57 -10.75 22.11
C ALA A 466 -7.20 -10.24 23.50
N LEU A 467 -5.92 -9.92 23.75
CA LEU A 467 -5.47 -9.32 24.99
C LEU A 467 -5.79 -7.83 25.10
N GLU A 468 -5.95 -7.14 23.99
CA GLU A 468 -6.33 -5.73 23.94
C GLU A 468 -7.78 -5.53 24.35
#